data_5c3c02c213f0f2b3e6aa877615d7b20f
#
_entry.id   5c3c02c213f0f2b3e6aa877615d7b20f
#
_cell.length_a   1.000
_cell.length_b   1.000
_cell.length_c   1.000
_cell.angle_alpha   90.00
_cell.angle_beta   90.00
_cell.angle_gamma   90.00
#
_symmetry.space_group_name_H-M   'P 1'
#
loop_
_entity.id
_entity.type
_entity.pdbx_description
1 polymer ?
#
loop_
_entity_poly.entity_id
_entity_poly.type
_entity_poly.pdbx_seq_one_letter_code
_entity_poly.pdbx_strand_id
1 'polypeptide(L)'
;MNSPQYTDSNYSEDEGLEDYKIDGYHPVHVGEILLDRYVIMQKLGYGHFSTAWLALDNNNGNYVAIKVQKSDERYIQGAYDEIEILQALAKKNFDKEWINSLREYYKDDKEKLNELETVEHTQVVQLLNCFIHNGQNGKHFCMVFEVMGVTLLEIIKRYNYKGIPLPLVRIITKQILIGLDFLHRICHIIHTDLKP
;
A
#
# COMPACT_ATOMS: atom_id res chain seq x y z
N MET A 1 28.86 7.71 30.05
CA MET A 1 28.01 6.91 29.18
C MET A 1 27.17 7.89 28.38
N ASN A 2 27.59 8.20 27.17
CA ASN A 2 26.89 9.18 26.31
C ASN A 2 25.82 8.41 25.52
N SER A 3 24.56 8.75 25.73
CA SER A 3 23.45 8.29 24.92
C SER A 3 23.65 8.84 23.49
N PRO A 4 23.45 8.04 22.43
CA PRO A 4 23.49 8.57 21.08
C PRO A 4 22.31 9.51 20.88
N GLN A 5 22.59 10.79 20.64
CA GLN A 5 21.61 11.72 20.11
C GLN A 5 21.27 11.25 18.69
N TYR A 6 20.06 10.74 18.52
CA TYR A 6 19.44 10.60 17.21
C TYR A 6 19.10 12.01 16.71
N THR A 7 19.96 12.55 15.88
CA THR A 7 19.60 13.71 15.06
C THR A 7 18.70 13.19 13.95
N ASP A 8 17.43 13.46 14.08
CA ASP A 8 16.38 13.26 13.07
C ASP A 8 16.62 14.26 11.92
N SER A 9 17.56 13.95 11.01
CA SER A 9 17.85 14.73 9.82
C SER A 9 17.40 13.99 8.56
N ASN A 10 16.14 13.59 8.51
CA ASN A 10 15.46 13.21 7.30
C ASN A 10 14.01 13.72 7.36
N TYR A 11 13.87 15.04 7.43
CA TYR A 11 12.65 15.64 6.95
C TYR A 11 12.60 15.34 5.45
N SER A 12 11.70 14.44 5.03
CA SER A 12 11.18 14.47 3.68
C SER A 12 10.81 15.91 3.41
N GLU A 13 11.31 16.49 2.32
CA GLU A 13 10.84 17.80 1.87
C GLU A 13 9.33 17.79 1.96
N ASP A 14 8.76 18.76 2.69
CA ASP A 14 7.31 18.88 2.84
C ASP A 14 6.73 19.12 1.44
N GLU A 15 5.54 18.55 1.14
CA GLU A 15 4.92 18.66 -0.18
C GLU A 15 4.64 20.10 -0.64
N GLY A 16 4.95 21.09 0.23
CA GLY A 16 4.73 22.51 0.02
C GLY A 16 3.28 22.93 0.26
N LEU A 17 3.08 23.99 1.03
CA LEU A 17 1.74 24.52 1.34
C LEU A 17 1.00 24.99 0.08
N GLU A 18 1.73 25.37 -0.96
CA GLU A 18 1.19 25.84 -2.24
C GLU A 18 0.43 24.77 -3.04
N ASP A 19 0.65 23.49 -2.75
CA ASP A 19 -0.08 22.37 -3.37
C ASP A 19 -1.41 22.05 -2.67
N TYR A 20 -1.69 22.66 -1.49
CA TYR A 20 -2.98 22.61 -0.81
C TYR A 20 -3.93 23.70 -1.30
N LYS A 21 -4.41 23.55 -2.52
CA LYS A 21 -5.28 24.49 -3.25
C LYS A 21 -6.36 23.72 -4.00
N ILE A 22 -7.28 24.43 -4.65
CA ILE A 22 -8.24 23.84 -5.59
C ILE A 22 -7.43 23.02 -6.63
N ASP A 23 -7.90 21.83 -6.94
CA ASP A 23 -7.25 20.82 -7.80
C ASP A 23 -5.95 20.24 -7.21
N GLY A 24 -5.59 20.59 -5.98
CA GLY A 24 -4.44 20.07 -5.26
C GLY A 24 -4.79 19.02 -4.20
N TYR A 25 -3.95 18.94 -3.17
CA TYR A 25 -4.17 18.04 -2.03
C TYR A 25 -5.33 18.48 -1.16
N HIS A 26 -6.01 17.49 -0.55
CA HIS A 26 -6.92 17.72 0.55
C HIS A 26 -6.12 18.00 1.84
N PRO A 27 -6.46 19.07 2.60
CA PRO A 27 -5.84 19.33 3.91
C PRO A 27 -6.42 18.40 4.98
N VAL A 28 -5.97 17.15 4.99
CA VAL A 28 -6.37 16.14 5.97
C VAL A 28 -5.80 16.48 7.34
N HIS A 29 -6.61 16.35 8.39
CA HIS A 29 -6.21 16.62 9.77
C HIS A 29 -6.24 15.34 10.63
N VAL A 30 -5.29 15.22 11.56
CA VAL A 30 -5.33 14.16 12.58
C VAL A 30 -6.60 14.33 13.44
N GLY A 31 -7.33 13.22 13.63
CA GLY A 31 -8.64 13.21 14.28
C GLY A 31 -9.82 13.46 13.34
N GLU A 32 -9.59 13.83 12.07
CA GLU A 32 -10.64 13.91 11.06
C GLU A 32 -11.24 12.54 10.79
N ILE A 33 -12.55 12.51 10.51
CA ILE A 33 -13.25 11.26 10.20
C ILE A 33 -13.68 11.30 8.72
N LEU A 34 -13.11 10.40 7.92
CA LEU A 34 -13.49 10.24 6.53
C LEU A 34 -14.57 9.14 6.41
N LEU A 35 -15.56 9.38 5.54
CA LEU A 35 -16.68 8.45 5.26
C LEU A 35 -17.42 8.02 6.54
N ASP A 36 -17.50 8.87 7.57
CA ASP A 36 -18.07 8.56 8.90
C ASP A 36 -17.53 7.26 9.53
N ARG A 37 -16.37 6.81 9.11
CA ARG A 37 -15.79 5.50 9.44
C ARG A 37 -14.32 5.55 9.81
N TYR A 38 -13.50 6.26 9.05
CA TYR A 38 -12.04 6.20 9.16
C TYR A 38 -11.51 7.40 9.94
N VAL A 39 -11.01 7.17 11.15
CA VAL A 39 -10.39 8.22 11.98
C VAL A 39 -8.92 8.38 11.62
N ILE A 40 -8.53 9.53 11.12
CA ILE A 40 -7.14 9.82 10.74
C ILE A 40 -6.25 9.91 11.97
N MET A 41 -5.20 9.10 11.99
CA MET A 41 -4.27 8.99 13.12
C MET A 41 -2.93 9.68 12.87
N GLN A 42 -2.36 9.51 11.67
CA GLN A 42 -1.02 9.97 11.35
C GLN A 42 -0.82 10.05 9.84
N LYS A 43 -0.01 11.00 9.38
CA LYS A 43 0.48 11.01 8.00
C LYS A 43 1.55 9.95 7.82
N LEU A 44 1.43 9.14 6.75
CA LEU A 44 2.41 8.13 6.38
C LEU A 44 3.41 8.64 5.34
N GLY A 45 2.98 9.59 4.50
CA GLY A 45 3.82 10.16 3.46
C GLY A 45 3.02 10.89 2.39
N TYR A 46 3.70 11.29 1.34
CA TYR A 46 3.10 11.92 0.17
C TYR A 46 3.83 11.53 -1.11
N GLY A 47 3.20 11.74 -2.22
CA GLY A 47 3.75 11.56 -3.56
C GLY A 47 3.15 12.61 -4.50
N HIS A 48 3.64 12.69 -5.71
CA HIS A 48 3.23 13.71 -6.69
C HIS A 48 1.70 13.83 -6.85
N PHE A 49 0.95 12.74 -6.70
CA PHE A 49 -0.49 12.66 -6.98
C PHE A 49 -1.36 12.52 -5.73
N SER A 50 -0.79 12.22 -4.58
CA SER A 50 -1.57 11.84 -3.40
C SER A 50 -0.81 12.03 -2.09
N THR A 51 -1.56 12.10 -0.99
CA THR A 51 -1.07 11.92 0.37
C THR A 51 -1.52 10.57 0.91
N ALA A 52 -0.76 9.98 1.84
CA ALA A 52 -1.08 8.71 2.49
C ALA A 52 -1.18 8.90 4.00
N TRP A 53 -2.20 8.30 4.61
CA TRP A 53 -2.57 8.47 6.00
C TRP A 53 -2.85 7.15 6.69
N LEU A 54 -2.36 6.99 7.91
CA LEU A 54 -2.80 5.94 8.82
C LEU A 54 -4.15 6.32 9.39
N ALA A 55 -5.10 5.41 9.35
CA ALA A 55 -6.42 5.61 9.95
C ALA A 55 -6.87 4.38 10.75
N LEU A 56 -7.72 4.62 11.75
CA LEU A 56 -8.44 3.58 12.46
C LEU A 56 -9.81 3.37 11.79
N ASP A 57 -10.11 2.16 11.39
CA ASP A 57 -11.42 1.78 10.89
C ASP A 57 -12.37 1.48 12.06
N ASN A 58 -13.32 2.37 12.33
CA ASN A 58 -14.27 2.24 13.44
C ASN A 58 -15.22 1.03 13.32
N ASN A 59 -15.36 0.44 12.12
CA ASN A 59 -16.27 -0.69 11.95
C ASN A 59 -15.68 -2.00 12.49
N ASN A 60 -14.37 -2.15 12.46
CA ASN A 60 -13.71 -3.41 12.87
C ASN A 60 -12.52 -3.21 13.83
N GLY A 61 -12.17 -1.96 14.15
CA GLY A 61 -11.05 -1.63 15.05
C GLY A 61 -9.66 -1.85 14.45
N ASN A 62 -9.54 -2.10 13.15
CA ASN A 62 -8.25 -2.32 12.48
C ASN A 62 -7.64 -1.01 11.98
N TYR A 63 -6.32 -0.96 11.89
CA TYR A 63 -5.62 0.11 11.21
C TYR A 63 -5.59 -0.14 9.70
N VAL A 64 -5.75 0.95 8.94
CA VAL A 64 -5.72 0.97 7.48
C VAL A 64 -4.85 2.12 6.98
N ALA A 65 -4.34 2.01 5.76
CA ALA A 65 -3.68 3.10 5.06
C ALA A 65 -4.66 3.71 4.05
N ILE A 66 -4.83 5.04 4.09
CA ILE A 66 -5.71 5.75 3.16
C ILE A 66 -4.86 6.63 2.24
N LYS A 67 -4.92 6.35 0.95
CA LYS A 67 -4.37 7.18 -0.12
C LYS A 67 -5.43 8.19 -0.54
N VAL A 68 -5.16 9.48 -0.35
CA VAL A 68 -6.05 10.59 -0.73
C VAL A 68 -5.45 11.29 -1.94
N GLN A 69 -6.10 11.17 -3.09
CA GLN A 69 -5.62 11.75 -4.34
C GLN A 69 -5.90 13.26 -4.43
N LYS A 70 -5.07 13.99 -5.19
CA LYS A 70 -5.35 15.36 -5.62
C LYS A 70 -6.70 15.39 -6.36
N SER A 71 -7.41 16.52 -6.24
CA SER A 71 -8.73 16.70 -6.86
C SER A 71 -8.69 17.10 -8.33
N ASP A 72 -7.51 17.29 -8.91
CA ASP A 72 -7.33 17.66 -10.31
C ASP A 72 -7.95 16.61 -11.26
N GLU A 73 -8.81 17.07 -12.17
CA GLU A 73 -9.54 16.22 -13.12
C GLU A 73 -8.61 15.35 -13.98
N ARG A 74 -7.37 15.79 -14.23
CA ARG A 74 -6.37 15.03 -14.99
C ARG A 74 -6.02 13.70 -14.34
N TYR A 75 -6.19 13.57 -13.02
CA TYR A 75 -5.87 12.35 -12.26
C TYR A 75 -7.08 11.45 -12.03
N ILE A 76 -8.29 11.94 -12.33
CA ILE A 76 -9.54 11.20 -12.08
C ILE A 76 -9.56 9.89 -12.87
N GLN A 77 -9.24 9.93 -14.17
CA GLN A 77 -9.24 8.72 -15.00
C GLN A 77 -8.21 7.71 -14.48
N GLY A 78 -7.00 8.16 -14.13
CA GLY A 78 -5.98 7.29 -13.54
C GLY A 78 -6.41 6.66 -12.21
N ALA A 79 -7.22 7.38 -11.40
CA ALA A 79 -7.80 6.81 -10.17
C ALA A 79 -8.80 5.69 -10.45
N TYR A 80 -9.67 5.88 -11.42
CA TYR A 80 -10.61 4.84 -11.83
C TYR A 80 -9.89 3.62 -12.38
N ASP A 81 -8.89 3.81 -13.23
CA ASP A 81 -8.10 2.72 -13.81
C ASP A 81 -7.35 1.95 -12.70
N GLU A 82 -6.75 2.67 -11.72
CA GLU A 82 -6.08 2.06 -10.56
C GLU A 82 -7.07 1.23 -9.72
N ILE A 83 -8.25 1.78 -9.41
CA ILE A 83 -9.29 1.08 -8.65
C ILE A 83 -9.78 -0.15 -9.41
N GLU A 84 -10.05 -0.05 -10.71
CA GLU A 84 -10.53 -1.16 -11.54
C GLU A 84 -9.50 -2.30 -11.56
N ILE A 85 -8.22 -1.97 -11.75
CA ILE A 85 -7.12 -2.95 -11.71
C ILE A 85 -7.08 -3.63 -10.34
N LEU A 86 -7.06 -2.87 -9.24
CA LEU A 86 -6.98 -3.43 -7.89
C LEU A 86 -8.19 -4.30 -7.54
N GLN A 87 -9.39 -3.91 -7.97
CA GLN A 87 -10.59 -4.74 -7.80
C GLN A 87 -10.55 -6.02 -8.66
N ALA A 88 -9.99 -5.95 -9.86
CA ALA A 88 -9.80 -7.13 -10.71
C ALA A 88 -8.79 -8.11 -10.08
N LEU A 89 -7.72 -7.60 -9.47
CA LEU A 89 -6.75 -8.41 -8.72
C LEU A 89 -7.42 -9.11 -7.54
N ALA A 90 -8.18 -8.38 -6.72
CA ALA A 90 -8.87 -8.94 -5.57
C ALA A 90 -9.81 -10.10 -5.93
N LYS A 91 -10.50 -10.05 -7.08
CA LYS A 91 -11.34 -11.15 -7.59
C LYS A 91 -10.55 -12.41 -7.93
N LYS A 92 -9.24 -12.30 -8.14
CA LYS A 92 -8.34 -13.41 -8.51
C LYS A 92 -7.61 -14.03 -7.31
N ASN A 93 -7.74 -13.48 -6.10
CA ASN A 93 -7.02 -13.96 -4.91
C ASN A 93 -7.22 -15.46 -4.65
N PHE A 94 -8.41 -15.98 -4.95
CA PHE A 94 -8.76 -17.39 -4.80
C PHE A 94 -9.00 -18.10 -6.16
N ASP A 95 -8.36 -17.64 -7.22
CA ASP A 95 -8.42 -18.29 -8.53
C ASP A 95 -7.93 -19.73 -8.42
N LYS A 96 -8.63 -20.66 -9.09
CA LYS A 96 -8.33 -22.11 -9.00
C LYS A 96 -6.93 -22.47 -9.47
N GLU A 97 -6.47 -21.85 -10.55
CA GLU A 97 -5.12 -22.06 -11.07
C GLU A 97 -4.08 -21.57 -10.07
N TRP A 98 -4.31 -20.38 -9.47
CA TRP A 98 -3.47 -19.85 -8.43
C TRP A 98 -3.39 -20.77 -7.22
N ILE A 99 -4.52 -21.17 -6.67
CA ILE A 99 -4.58 -22.07 -5.50
C ILE A 99 -3.90 -23.42 -5.80
N ASN A 100 -4.08 -24.00 -7.00
CA ASN A 100 -3.41 -25.23 -7.37
C ASN A 100 -1.89 -25.07 -7.46
N SER A 101 -1.40 -23.93 -7.97
CA SER A 101 0.03 -23.61 -7.99
C SER A 101 0.61 -23.49 -6.59
N LEU A 102 -0.12 -22.86 -5.68
CA LEU A 102 0.29 -22.73 -4.28
C LEU A 102 0.27 -24.08 -3.55
N ARG A 103 -0.69 -24.97 -3.84
CA ARG A 103 -0.71 -26.34 -3.29
C ARG A 103 0.54 -27.13 -3.68
N GLU A 104 0.95 -27.07 -4.93
CA GLU A 104 2.18 -27.71 -5.37
C GLU A 104 3.42 -27.09 -4.72
N TYR A 105 3.42 -25.74 -4.61
CA TYR A 105 4.52 -25.00 -4.01
C TYR A 105 4.68 -25.27 -2.51
N TYR A 106 3.57 -25.37 -1.76
CA TYR A 106 3.55 -25.59 -0.31
C TYR A 106 3.28 -27.06 0.07
N LYS A 107 3.45 -28.03 -0.85
CA LYS A 107 3.12 -29.45 -0.62
C LYS A 107 3.68 -30.05 0.68
N ASP A 108 4.82 -29.55 1.14
CA ASP A 108 5.49 -29.99 2.36
C ASP A 108 5.16 -29.12 3.61
N ASP A 109 4.35 -28.07 3.45
CA ASP A 109 3.95 -27.13 4.50
C ASP A 109 2.44 -27.26 4.78
N LYS A 110 2.10 -28.14 5.74
CA LYS A 110 0.70 -28.44 6.07
C LYS A 110 -0.08 -27.24 6.63
N GLU A 111 0.58 -26.35 7.35
CA GLU A 111 -0.05 -25.17 7.92
C GLU A 111 -0.53 -24.26 6.79
N LYS A 112 0.36 -23.92 5.85
CA LYS A 112 0.01 -23.11 4.69
C LYS A 112 -1.01 -23.77 3.78
N LEU A 113 -0.94 -25.09 3.59
CA LEU A 113 -1.94 -25.81 2.79
C LEU A 113 -3.36 -25.69 3.37
N ASN A 114 -3.50 -25.66 4.69
CA ASN A 114 -4.81 -25.50 5.32
C ASN A 114 -5.38 -24.08 5.22
N GLU A 115 -4.53 -23.09 5.00
CA GLU A 115 -4.91 -21.67 4.93
C GLU A 115 -5.20 -21.18 3.50
N LEU A 116 -4.82 -21.95 2.46
CA LEU A 116 -4.88 -21.49 1.07
C LEU A 116 -6.25 -21.00 0.57
N GLU A 117 -7.34 -21.46 1.19
CA GLU A 117 -8.69 -21.07 0.79
C GLU A 117 -9.28 -19.96 1.66
N THR A 118 -8.60 -19.58 2.74
CA THR A 118 -9.09 -18.61 3.73
C THR A 118 -8.17 -17.41 3.90
N VAL A 119 -6.90 -17.55 3.58
CA VAL A 119 -5.90 -16.50 3.68
C VAL A 119 -5.33 -16.17 2.30
N GLU A 120 -5.17 -14.91 2.00
CA GLU A 120 -4.57 -14.46 0.77
C GLU A 120 -3.06 -14.70 0.75
N HIS A 121 -2.57 -15.29 -0.33
CA HIS A 121 -1.15 -15.63 -0.52
C HIS A 121 -0.56 -14.99 -1.77
N THR A 122 -1.17 -13.93 -2.29
CA THR A 122 -0.75 -13.30 -3.56
C THR A 122 0.50 -12.46 -3.44
N GLN A 123 0.87 -12.03 -2.23
CA GLN A 123 1.96 -11.08 -1.97
C GLN A 123 1.80 -9.74 -2.71
N VAL A 124 0.56 -9.36 -2.99
CA VAL A 124 0.17 -8.09 -3.62
C VAL A 124 -0.72 -7.33 -2.65
N VAL A 125 -0.50 -6.02 -2.53
CA VAL A 125 -1.28 -5.15 -1.64
C VAL A 125 -2.77 -5.19 -1.98
N GLN A 126 -3.62 -5.23 -0.93
CA GLN A 126 -5.06 -5.37 -1.09
C GLN A 126 -5.78 -4.02 -0.97
N LEU A 127 -6.65 -3.72 -1.94
CA LEU A 127 -7.62 -2.64 -1.85
C LEU A 127 -8.79 -3.08 -0.99
N LEU A 128 -8.94 -2.50 0.20
CA LEU A 128 -10.00 -2.85 1.16
C LEU A 128 -11.29 -2.06 0.91
N ASN A 129 -11.18 -0.82 0.45
CA ASN A 129 -12.32 0.05 0.15
C ASN A 129 -11.87 1.20 -0.77
N CYS A 130 -12.84 1.85 -1.42
CA CYS A 130 -12.63 3.11 -2.13
C CYS A 130 -13.88 3.99 -2.00
N PHE A 131 -13.69 5.31 -1.94
CA PHE A 131 -14.77 6.28 -1.85
C PHE A 131 -14.33 7.64 -2.37
N ILE A 132 -15.29 8.55 -2.58
CA ILE A 132 -15.03 9.94 -2.93
C ILE A 132 -15.27 10.79 -1.69
N HIS A 133 -14.26 11.59 -1.32
CA HIS A 133 -14.34 12.62 -0.29
C HIS A 133 -14.52 14.00 -0.96
N ASN A 134 -15.56 14.74 -0.54
CA ASN A 134 -15.79 16.11 -1.00
C ASN A 134 -15.14 17.06 0.00
N GLY A 135 -13.92 17.48 -0.30
CA GLY A 135 -13.11 18.37 0.55
C GLY A 135 -13.16 19.83 0.09
N GLN A 136 -12.43 20.69 0.80
CA GLN A 136 -12.33 22.13 0.50
C GLN A 136 -11.73 22.40 -0.88
N ASN A 137 -10.81 21.53 -1.34
CA ASN A 137 -10.07 21.70 -2.58
C ASN A 137 -10.68 20.91 -3.75
N GLY A 138 -11.84 20.28 -3.57
CA GLY A 138 -12.54 19.55 -4.61
C GLY A 138 -12.93 18.13 -4.23
N LYS A 139 -13.08 17.26 -5.22
CA LYS A 139 -13.42 15.85 -5.05
C LYS A 139 -12.15 15.01 -5.06
N HIS A 140 -11.90 14.30 -3.96
CA HIS A 140 -10.72 13.48 -3.78
C HIS A 140 -11.07 11.99 -3.83
N PHE A 141 -10.41 11.22 -4.68
CA PHE A 141 -10.50 9.78 -4.64
C PHE A 141 -9.68 9.26 -3.46
N CYS A 142 -10.34 8.51 -2.59
CA CYS A 142 -9.72 7.87 -1.44
C CYS A 142 -9.71 6.35 -1.64
N MET A 143 -8.54 5.76 -1.55
CA MET A 143 -8.32 4.31 -1.63
C MET A 143 -7.80 3.82 -0.29
N VAL A 144 -8.45 2.80 0.26
CA VAL A 144 -8.13 2.20 1.56
C VAL A 144 -7.39 0.89 1.34
N PHE A 145 -6.22 0.77 1.93
CA PHE A 145 -5.34 -0.38 1.83
C PHE A 145 -5.02 -0.98 3.20
N GLU A 146 -4.50 -2.18 3.21
CA GLU A 146 -3.80 -2.72 4.37
C GLU A 146 -2.59 -1.85 4.74
N VAL A 147 -2.22 -1.83 6.03
CA VAL A 147 -1.05 -1.08 6.49
C VAL A 147 0.21 -1.87 6.16
N MET A 148 1.07 -1.27 5.36
CA MET A 148 2.38 -1.84 5.02
C MET A 148 3.45 -1.35 5.99
N GLY A 149 4.54 -2.11 6.08
CA GLY A 149 5.73 -1.71 6.83
C GLY A 149 6.59 -0.68 6.09
N VAL A 150 7.84 -0.60 6.49
CA VAL A 150 8.83 0.29 5.86
C VAL A 150 9.18 -0.17 4.44
N THR A 151 9.56 0.77 3.58
CA THR A 151 10.00 0.46 2.22
C THR A 151 11.31 -0.33 2.20
N LEU A 152 11.56 -1.07 1.13
CA LEU A 152 12.83 -1.79 0.97
C LEU A 152 14.01 -0.83 0.91
N LEU A 153 13.83 0.37 0.33
CA LEU A 153 14.84 1.43 0.33
C LEU A 153 15.22 1.85 1.76
N GLU A 154 14.24 1.95 2.67
CA GLU A 154 14.51 2.29 4.07
C GLU A 154 15.27 1.16 4.76
N ILE A 155 14.95 -0.10 4.47
CA ILE A 155 15.76 -1.24 4.94
C ILE A 155 17.19 -1.13 4.42
N ILE A 156 17.40 -0.86 3.12
CA ILE A 156 18.73 -0.67 2.53
C ILE A 156 19.49 0.44 3.25
N LYS A 157 18.84 1.57 3.54
CA LYS A 157 19.43 2.69 4.31
C LYS A 157 19.87 2.27 5.71
N ARG A 158 19.04 1.48 6.43
CA ARG A 158 19.39 0.95 7.78
C ARG A 158 20.63 0.07 7.77
N TYR A 159 20.91 -0.59 6.66
CA TYR A 159 22.18 -1.32 6.45
C TYR A 159 23.30 -0.46 5.87
N ASN A 160 23.15 0.88 5.87
CA ASN A 160 24.14 1.84 5.37
C ASN A 160 24.61 1.54 3.93
N TYR A 161 23.72 1.02 3.08
CA TYR A 161 24.02 0.61 1.70
C TYR A 161 25.16 -0.44 1.58
N LYS A 162 25.49 -1.14 2.67
CA LYS A 162 26.56 -2.17 2.69
C LYS A 162 26.05 -3.57 2.33
N GLY A 163 24.79 -3.67 1.95
CA GLY A 163 24.12 -4.91 1.64
C GLY A 163 23.24 -5.43 2.79
N ILE A 164 22.14 -6.06 2.43
CA ILE A 164 21.20 -6.70 3.35
C ILE A 164 21.66 -8.15 3.55
N PRO A 165 21.54 -8.76 4.75
CA PRO A 165 21.88 -10.15 4.98
C PRO A 165 21.20 -11.10 3.99
N LEU A 166 21.96 -12.03 3.42
CA LEU A 166 21.48 -12.94 2.38
C LEU A 166 20.19 -13.72 2.74
N PRO A 167 19.99 -14.22 3.99
CA PRO A 167 18.73 -14.84 4.35
C PRO A 167 17.51 -13.92 4.19
N LEU A 168 17.64 -12.63 4.53
CA LEU A 168 16.58 -11.65 4.38
C LEU A 168 16.33 -11.32 2.90
N VAL A 169 17.39 -11.16 2.10
CA VAL A 169 17.28 -10.99 0.64
C VAL A 169 16.53 -12.15 0.01
N ARG A 170 16.80 -13.39 0.42
CA ARG A 170 16.10 -14.58 -0.10
C ARG A 170 14.59 -14.55 0.19
N ILE A 171 14.20 -14.15 1.41
CA ILE A 171 12.79 -14.05 1.80
C ILE A 171 12.09 -12.98 0.96
N ILE A 172 12.69 -11.79 0.86
CA ILE A 172 12.14 -10.66 0.09
C ILE A 172 12.00 -11.04 -1.39
N THR A 173 13.06 -11.59 -1.98
CA THR A 173 13.05 -12.01 -3.40
C THR A 173 11.98 -13.06 -3.66
N LYS A 174 11.84 -14.04 -2.76
CA LYS A 174 10.81 -15.07 -2.85
C LYS A 174 9.40 -14.46 -2.88
N GLN A 175 9.09 -13.55 -1.96
CA GLN A 175 7.79 -12.88 -1.89
C GLN A 175 7.52 -12.05 -3.15
N ILE A 176 8.51 -11.30 -3.63
CA ILE A 176 8.41 -10.52 -4.87
C ILE A 176 8.12 -11.44 -6.07
N LEU A 177 8.81 -12.57 -6.19
CA LEU A 177 8.60 -13.51 -7.29
C LEU A 177 7.22 -14.15 -7.24
N ILE A 178 6.70 -14.47 -6.06
CA ILE A 178 5.31 -14.97 -5.88
C ILE A 178 4.32 -13.90 -6.35
N GLY A 179 4.48 -12.65 -5.91
CA GLY A 179 3.62 -11.53 -6.34
C GLY A 179 3.67 -11.28 -7.85
N LEU A 180 4.86 -11.32 -8.44
CA LEU A 180 5.01 -11.17 -9.90
C LEU A 180 4.40 -12.34 -10.68
N ASP A 181 4.53 -13.57 -10.21
CA ASP A 181 3.88 -14.73 -10.84
C ASP A 181 2.36 -14.59 -10.81
N PHE A 182 1.79 -14.17 -9.66
CA PHE A 182 0.36 -13.88 -9.56
C PHE A 182 -0.07 -12.80 -10.56
N LEU A 183 0.63 -11.66 -10.59
CA LEU A 183 0.30 -10.56 -11.49
C LEU A 183 0.42 -10.98 -12.97
N HIS A 184 1.51 -11.61 -13.36
CA HIS A 184 1.80 -11.89 -14.77
C HIS A 184 0.95 -13.04 -15.29
N ARG A 185 0.93 -14.17 -14.58
CA ARG A 185 0.33 -15.41 -15.06
C ARG A 185 -1.17 -15.48 -14.81
N ILE A 186 -1.62 -15.06 -13.62
CA ILE A 186 -3.04 -15.18 -13.24
C ILE A 186 -3.83 -13.93 -13.63
N CYS A 187 -3.23 -12.75 -13.44
CA CYS A 187 -3.93 -11.48 -13.68
C CYS A 187 -3.65 -10.87 -15.05
N HIS A 188 -2.60 -11.34 -15.76
CA HIS A 188 -2.14 -10.82 -17.04
C HIS A 188 -1.76 -9.34 -17.00
N ILE A 189 -1.17 -8.91 -15.88
CA ILE A 189 -0.73 -7.54 -15.60
C ILE A 189 0.78 -7.52 -15.45
N ILE A 190 1.44 -6.57 -16.12
CA ILE A 190 2.88 -6.31 -15.98
C ILE A 190 3.05 -5.10 -15.05
N HIS A 191 3.88 -5.23 -14.01
CA HIS A 191 4.04 -4.20 -12.96
C HIS A 191 4.68 -2.91 -13.47
N THR A 192 5.62 -2.96 -14.38
CA THR A 192 6.35 -1.87 -15.06
C THR A 192 7.20 -0.91 -14.21
N ASP A 193 6.96 -0.79 -12.88
CA ASP A 193 7.70 0.13 -11.99
C ASP A 193 8.15 -0.57 -10.69
N LEU A 194 8.71 -1.78 -10.81
CA LEU A 194 9.23 -2.50 -9.65
C LEU A 194 10.52 -1.86 -9.15
N LYS A 195 10.50 -1.39 -7.89
CA LYS A 195 11.63 -0.69 -7.25
C LYS A 195 11.66 -0.95 -5.74
N PRO A 196 12.82 -0.74 -5.06
CA PRO A 196 12.94 -0.88 -3.60
C PRO A 196 12.06 0.08 -2.82
#